data_960a25969845839d06c06ce75001a5a4
#
_entry.id   960a25969845839d06c06ce75001a5a4
#
_cell.length_a   1.000
_cell.length_b   1.000
_cell.length_c   1.000
_cell.angle_alpha   90.00
_cell.angle_beta   90.00
_cell.angle_gamma   90.00
#
_symmetry.space_group_name_H-M   'P 1'
#
loop_
_entity.id
_entity.type
_entity.pdbx_description
1 polymer ?
#
loop_
_entity_poly.entity_id
_entity_poly.type
_entity_poly.pdbx_seq_one_letter_code
_entity_poly.pdbx_strand_id
1 'polypeptide(L)'
;MLQRRDRALRELTSDEARARAEQHVSRLVAELERERDLSRTILHCDMDMFYAAVELQRRPELAGACFAVGHGVLLTASYEARQFGVRSAMAEFVARAICPNLIVVPAHMDVYKRSSEAVMAVLAKYDAQLYQRSLDEAYLDITSYCAEHGHAHPRDVAAQLRADVLAATGLTVSVGIAPNRLLAKIASDRCKPNGLWYVAPTRQDALAFMHDLSVRKVPGIGQVMERMLQAMSIHTCHDLWERRIELSLCIDSYRMLLASALGIGDAHVTLPARTARRSVGRELTFAPTSDPTHLHAKLRATCEQLERDLATLEYRGRTVSLVGKHDTFERFTRARACPQGVSSFDDLYGVVHALLEQERASFPVPLCLRLIGVRVSSLIDLQVARNGVLAQWLRMPAAAREAASLEPADAAASPMRSSSASLPLVKVPTSASTSTLPPTPCIPAIVRCPVCGCKVNLRGQPRHARINEHIDACLQQGQAQQQPLSPVQPRPRPRPRPRPRPQPQLRPHARQPSRRRRPSPASMTLDVYFGRT
;
A
#
# COMPACT_ATOMS: atom_id res chain seq x y z
N MET A 1 3.10 -21.46 -7.61
CA MET A 1 1.97 -20.99 -8.43
C MET A 1 1.74 -21.88 -9.64
N LEU A 2 2.70 -22.08 -10.55
CA LEU A 2 2.55 -22.96 -11.71
C LEU A 2 2.15 -24.40 -11.32
N GLN A 3 2.75 -24.96 -10.27
CA GLN A 3 2.35 -26.27 -9.74
C GLN A 3 0.89 -26.29 -9.21
N ARG A 4 0.40 -25.19 -8.59
CA ARG A 4 -1.00 -25.08 -8.17
C ARG A 4 -1.93 -25.02 -9.40
N ARG A 5 -1.54 -24.27 -10.43
CA ARG A 5 -2.28 -24.19 -11.69
C ARG A 5 -2.33 -25.57 -12.37
N ASP A 6 -1.20 -26.24 -12.54
CA ASP A 6 -1.14 -27.53 -13.22
C ASP A 6 -1.90 -28.63 -12.46
N ARG A 7 -1.98 -28.49 -11.13
CA ARG A 7 -2.84 -29.33 -10.30
C ARG A 7 -4.33 -29.01 -10.49
N ALA A 8 -4.70 -27.72 -10.48
CA ALA A 8 -6.07 -27.28 -10.71
C ALA A 8 -6.56 -27.70 -12.10
N LEU A 9 -5.71 -27.59 -13.14
CA LEU A 9 -6.03 -28.06 -14.47
C LEU A 9 -6.25 -29.58 -14.52
N ARG A 10 -5.47 -30.37 -13.75
CA ARG A 10 -5.71 -31.81 -13.60
C ARG A 10 -7.00 -32.13 -12.86
N GLU A 11 -7.35 -31.35 -11.84
CA GLU A 11 -8.63 -31.50 -11.13
C GLU A 11 -9.82 -31.19 -12.05
N LEU A 12 -9.67 -30.27 -13.01
CA LEU A 12 -10.69 -29.91 -14.01
C LEU A 12 -10.82 -30.92 -15.19
N THR A 13 -10.01 -31.98 -15.25
CA THR A 13 -10.17 -33.03 -16.27
C THR A 13 -11.37 -33.94 -16.00
N SER A 14 -11.89 -33.99 -14.78
CA SER A 14 -13.14 -34.67 -14.45
C SER A 14 -14.32 -33.72 -14.69
N ASP A 15 -15.31 -34.19 -15.46
CA ASP A 15 -16.53 -33.43 -15.75
C ASP A 15 -17.29 -33.04 -14.47
N GLU A 16 -17.30 -33.90 -13.47
CA GLU A 16 -17.92 -33.61 -12.18
C GLU A 16 -17.19 -32.52 -11.39
N ALA A 17 -15.85 -32.51 -11.38
CA ALA A 17 -15.07 -31.49 -10.70
C ALA A 17 -15.23 -30.16 -11.39
N ARG A 18 -15.24 -30.15 -12.71
CA ARG A 18 -15.50 -28.96 -13.52
C ARG A 18 -16.88 -28.41 -13.27
N ALA A 19 -17.94 -29.21 -13.29
CA ALA A 19 -19.30 -28.80 -13.02
C ALA A 19 -19.46 -28.21 -11.61
N ARG A 20 -18.80 -28.80 -10.59
CA ARG A 20 -18.77 -28.25 -9.22
C ARG A 20 -18.10 -26.88 -9.15
N ALA A 21 -16.97 -26.71 -9.83
CA ALA A 21 -16.26 -25.42 -9.87
C ALA A 21 -17.08 -24.35 -10.60
N GLU A 22 -17.71 -24.69 -11.73
CA GLU A 22 -18.62 -23.82 -12.48
C GLU A 22 -19.83 -23.40 -11.63
N GLN A 23 -20.45 -24.34 -10.93
CA GLN A 23 -21.56 -24.04 -10.01
C GLN A 23 -21.12 -23.12 -8.87
N HIS A 24 -19.93 -23.35 -8.29
CA HIS A 24 -19.39 -22.50 -7.24
C HIS A 24 -19.16 -21.07 -7.73
N VAL A 25 -18.51 -20.91 -8.88
CA VAL A 25 -18.25 -19.60 -9.49
C VAL A 25 -19.56 -18.91 -9.87
N SER A 26 -20.53 -19.64 -10.44
CA SER A 26 -21.85 -19.07 -10.80
C SER A 26 -22.61 -18.55 -9.59
N ARG A 27 -22.58 -19.26 -8.46
CA ARG A 27 -23.16 -18.78 -7.19
C ARG A 27 -22.47 -17.50 -6.71
N LEU A 28 -21.13 -17.45 -6.76
CA LEU A 28 -20.39 -16.27 -6.36
C LEU A 28 -20.67 -15.07 -7.29
N VAL A 29 -20.78 -15.28 -8.60
CA VAL A 29 -21.17 -14.21 -9.55
C VAL A 29 -22.55 -13.67 -9.21
N ALA A 30 -23.51 -14.54 -8.94
CA ALA A 30 -24.88 -14.13 -8.55
C ALA A 30 -24.88 -13.37 -7.21
N GLU A 31 -24.02 -13.73 -6.27
CA GLU A 31 -23.82 -13.01 -5.01
C GLU A 31 -23.23 -11.61 -5.26
N LEU A 32 -22.14 -11.52 -6.03
CA LEU A 32 -21.51 -10.25 -6.39
C LEU A 32 -22.46 -9.32 -7.15
N GLU A 33 -23.23 -9.85 -8.10
CA GLU A 33 -24.23 -9.03 -8.83
C GLU A 33 -25.34 -8.50 -7.92
N ARG A 34 -25.70 -9.19 -6.84
CA ARG A 34 -26.63 -8.67 -5.82
C ARG A 34 -26.01 -7.55 -4.97
N GLU A 35 -24.70 -7.56 -4.81
CA GLU A 35 -23.96 -6.49 -4.12
C GLU A 35 -23.73 -5.24 -5.01
N ARG A 36 -24.03 -5.32 -6.30
CA ARG A 36 -23.84 -4.20 -7.23
C ARG A 36 -24.77 -3.04 -6.85
N ASP A 37 -24.18 -1.95 -6.40
CA ASP A 37 -24.87 -0.68 -6.17
C ASP A 37 -24.50 0.31 -7.28
N LEU A 38 -25.49 0.79 -8.01
CA LEU A 38 -25.37 1.78 -9.06
C LEU A 38 -26.08 3.10 -8.70
N SER A 39 -26.62 3.21 -7.48
CA SER A 39 -27.41 4.37 -7.04
C SER A 39 -26.56 5.57 -6.66
N ARG A 40 -25.28 5.36 -6.41
CA ARG A 40 -24.36 6.39 -5.92
C ARG A 40 -23.59 7.08 -7.05
N THR A 41 -23.16 8.30 -6.76
CA THR A 41 -22.25 9.06 -7.63
C THR A 41 -20.98 9.38 -6.86
N ILE A 42 -19.97 8.55 -7.07
CA ILE A 42 -18.69 8.65 -6.35
C ILE A 42 -17.67 9.35 -7.23
N LEU A 43 -17.05 10.40 -6.68
CA LEU A 43 -15.86 11.00 -7.26
C LEU A 43 -14.60 10.40 -6.63
N HIS A 44 -13.58 10.19 -7.44
CA HIS A 44 -12.21 10.05 -6.99
C HIS A 44 -11.39 11.22 -7.53
N CYS A 45 -10.94 12.09 -6.63
CA CYS A 45 -10.08 13.23 -6.93
C CYS A 45 -8.63 12.84 -6.66
N ASP A 46 -7.73 13.08 -7.62
CA ASP A 46 -6.31 12.74 -7.53
C ASP A 46 -5.50 13.90 -8.13
N MET A 47 -4.67 14.54 -7.32
CA MET A 47 -3.91 15.71 -7.73
C MET A 47 -2.79 15.33 -8.70
N ASP A 48 -2.59 16.16 -9.71
CA ASP A 48 -1.62 15.89 -10.76
C ASP A 48 -0.19 16.14 -10.27
N MET A 49 0.65 15.09 -10.32
CA MET A 49 2.05 15.11 -9.87
C MET A 49 2.29 15.90 -8.57
N PHE A 50 1.43 15.77 -7.57
CA PHE A 50 1.18 16.66 -6.45
C PHE A 50 2.42 17.36 -5.88
N TYR A 51 3.39 16.62 -5.35
CA TYR A 51 4.59 17.26 -4.77
C TYR A 51 5.40 18.03 -5.82
N ALA A 52 5.44 17.53 -7.06
CA ALA A 52 6.11 18.24 -8.15
C ALA A 52 5.34 19.52 -8.54
N ALA A 53 4.01 19.48 -8.55
CA ALA A 53 3.18 20.66 -8.81
C ALA A 53 3.37 21.75 -7.74
N VAL A 54 3.45 21.37 -6.47
CA VAL A 54 3.73 22.31 -5.37
C VAL A 54 5.14 22.88 -5.47
N GLU A 55 6.15 22.07 -5.82
CA GLU A 55 7.51 22.59 -6.05
C GLU A 55 7.56 23.53 -7.28
N LEU A 56 6.78 23.26 -8.31
CA LEU A 56 6.70 24.12 -9.48
C LEU A 56 6.11 25.51 -9.14
N GLN A 57 5.14 25.60 -8.23
CA GLN A 57 4.64 26.89 -7.72
C GLN A 57 5.71 27.66 -6.94
N ARG A 58 6.55 26.96 -6.19
CA ARG A 58 7.65 27.56 -5.40
C ARG A 58 8.87 27.93 -6.25
N ARG A 59 9.07 27.22 -7.35
CA ARG A 59 10.23 27.30 -8.23
C ARG A 59 9.79 27.28 -9.69
N PRO A 60 9.21 28.40 -10.19
CA PRO A 60 8.71 28.47 -11.56
C PRO A 60 9.76 28.18 -12.64
N GLU A 61 11.05 28.33 -12.31
CA GLU A 61 12.16 27.98 -13.20
C GLU A 61 12.25 26.50 -13.57
N LEU A 62 11.54 25.63 -12.85
CA LEU A 62 11.43 24.21 -13.16
C LEU A 62 10.40 23.91 -14.25
N ALA A 63 9.65 24.91 -14.74
CA ALA A 63 8.65 24.71 -15.78
C ALA A 63 9.28 24.14 -17.06
N GLY A 64 8.72 23.04 -17.55
CA GLY A 64 9.23 22.32 -18.73
C GLY A 64 10.50 21.49 -18.49
N ALA A 65 11.09 21.53 -17.30
CA ALA A 65 12.25 20.73 -16.97
C ALA A 65 11.90 19.30 -16.54
N CYS A 66 12.81 18.37 -16.83
CA CYS A 66 12.75 17.04 -16.24
C CYS A 66 13.20 17.09 -14.78
N PHE A 67 12.26 17.07 -13.83
CA PHE A 67 12.61 17.07 -12.41
C PHE A 67 11.81 16.04 -11.61
N ALA A 68 12.33 15.71 -10.45
CA ALA A 68 11.69 14.80 -9.49
C ALA A 68 11.90 15.33 -8.07
N VAL A 69 10.96 14.97 -7.19
CA VAL A 69 11.02 15.32 -5.77
C VAL A 69 11.44 14.10 -4.96
N GLY A 70 12.42 14.25 -4.09
CA GLY A 70 12.90 13.17 -3.21
C GLY A 70 14.39 13.28 -2.92
N HIS A 71 14.93 12.27 -2.25
CA HIS A 71 16.37 12.08 -2.05
C HIS A 71 16.64 10.58 -1.91
N GLY A 72 17.55 10.05 -2.73
CA GLY A 72 17.87 8.63 -2.79
C GLY A 72 16.76 7.76 -3.39
N VAL A 73 15.50 7.99 -2.98
CA VAL A 73 14.28 7.42 -3.59
C VAL A 73 13.33 8.55 -3.94
N LEU A 74 12.82 8.53 -5.16
CA LEU A 74 11.92 9.57 -5.66
C LEU A 74 10.51 9.39 -5.11
N LEU A 75 9.91 10.47 -4.60
CA LEU A 75 8.51 10.49 -4.17
C LEU A 75 7.57 10.67 -5.37
N THR A 76 7.91 11.62 -6.26
CA THR A 76 7.19 11.86 -7.51
C THR A 76 8.13 12.45 -8.56
N ALA A 77 7.64 12.59 -9.79
CA ALA A 77 8.37 13.19 -10.89
C ALA A 77 7.44 14.05 -11.76
N SER A 78 7.99 15.08 -12.41
CA SER A 78 7.29 15.90 -13.40
C SER A 78 6.84 15.05 -14.59
N TYR A 79 5.83 15.49 -15.33
CA TYR A 79 5.34 14.76 -16.50
C TYR A 79 6.42 14.64 -17.59
N GLU A 80 7.30 15.63 -17.73
CA GLU A 80 8.45 15.61 -18.63
C GLU A 80 9.40 14.47 -18.24
N ALA A 81 9.75 14.34 -16.97
CA ALA A 81 10.60 13.24 -16.50
C ALA A 81 9.92 11.86 -16.65
N ARG A 82 8.58 11.78 -16.50
CA ARG A 82 7.82 10.53 -16.72
C ARG A 82 7.86 10.05 -18.17
N GLN A 83 8.05 10.94 -19.15
CA GLN A 83 8.21 10.55 -20.56
C GLN A 83 9.49 9.74 -20.77
N PHE A 84 10.54 10.00 -19.99
CA PHE A 84 11.79 9.21 -19.99
C PHE A 84 11.69 7.91 -19.18
N GLY A 85 10.52 7.62 -18.57
CA GLY A 85 10.32 6.42 -17.75
C GLY A 85 10.60 6.61 -16.26
N VAL A 86 10.90 7.83 -15.78
CA VAL A 86 11.03 8.11 -14.34
C VAL A 86 9.70 7.91 -13.64
N ARG A 87 9.69 7.23 -12.47
CA ARG A 87 8.46 6.90 -11.71
C ARG A 87 8.67 7.11 -10.21
N SER A 88 7.57 7.29 -9.49
CA SER A 88 7.55 7.27 -8.02
C SER A 88 8.12 5.96 -7.48
N ALA A 89 8.76 6.02 -6.33
CA ALA A 89 9.49 4.94 -5.67
C ALA A 89 10.74 4.43 -6.43
N MET A 90 11.14 5.07 -7.52
CA MET A 90 12.38 4.75 -8.24
C MET A 90 13.59 5.26 -7.47
N ALA A 91 14.67 4.47 -7.43
CA ALA A 91 15.94 4.93 -6.87
C ALA A 91 16.52 6.06 -7.74
N GLU A 92 17.03 7.11 -7.12
CA GLU A 92 17.54 8.31 -7.79
C GLU A 92 18.62 7.97 -8.83
N PHE A 93 19.56 7.07 -8.51
CA PHE A 93 20.63 6.69 -9.44
C PHE A 93 20.10 5.99 -10.70
N VAL A 94 19.00 5.22 -10.57
CA VAL A 94 18.32 4.60 -11.73
C VAL A 94 17.64 5.68 -12.56
N ALA A 95 16.93 6.60 -11.91
CA ALA A 95 16.24 7.70 -12.58
C ALA A 95 17.21 8.58 -13.36
N ARG A 96 18.39 8.91 -12.78
CA ARG A 96 19.45 9.67 -13.47
C ARG A 96 20.07 8.90 -14.64
N ALA A 97 20.13 7.57 -14.57
CA ALA A 97 20.62 6.75 -15.68
C ALA A 97 19.68 6.79 -16.89
N ILE A 98 18.35 6.84 -16.68
CA ILE A 98 17.37 6.90 -17.77
C ILE A 98 17.01 8.34 -18.19
N CYS A 99 17.26 9.32 -17.33
CA CYS A 99 17.04 10.73 -17.57
C CYS A 99 18.28 11.52 -17.08
N PRO A 100 19.37 11.63 -17.87
CA PRO A 100 20.65 12.22 -17.43
C PRO A 100 20.53 13.68 -16.95
N ASN A 101 19.59 14.44 -17.51
CA ASN A 101 19.35 15.85 -17.15
C ASN A 101 18.33 16.00 -16.01
N LEU A 102 18.03 14.93 -15.25
CA LEU A 102 17.07 14.97 -14.16
C LEU A 102 17.54 15.87 -13.03
N ILE A 103 16.73 16.90 -12.71
CA ILE A 103 16.89 17.74 -11.53
C ILE A 103 16.17 17.05 -10.36
N VAL A 104 16.87 16.79 -9.26
CA VAL A 104 16.25 16.21 -8.05
C VAL A 104 16.12 17.31 -7.00
N VAL A 105 14.88 17.54 -6.55
CA VAL A 105 14.50 18.56 -5.58
C VAL A 105 14.21 17.89 -4.23
N PRO A 106 14.72 18.42 -3.10
CA PRO A 106 14.38 17.90 -1.77
C PRO A 106 12.88 18.02 -1.50
N ALA A 107 12.35 17.12 -0.68
CA ALA A 107 10.94 17.13 -0.28
C ALA A 107 10.68 18.11 0.86
N HIS A 108 9.59 18.90 0.76
CA HIS A 108 9.14 19.87 1.78
C HIS A 108 7.76 19.44 2.32
N MET A 109 7.74 18.40 3.15
CA MET A 109 6.50 17.73 3.58
C MET A 109 5.49 18.62 4.29
N ASP A 110 5.93 19.60 5.04
CA ASP A 110 5.06 20.59 5.72
C ASP A 110 4.38 21.53 4.74
N VAL A 111 5.03 21.89 3.64
CA VAL A 111 4.39 22.67 2.56
C VAL A 111 3.33 21.80 1.88
N TYR A 112 3.66 20.53 1.57
CA TYR A 112 2.70 19.63 0.93
C TYR A 112 1.47 19.37 1.79
N LYS A 113 1.63 19.24 3.11
CA LYS A 113 0.50 19.10 4.05
C LYS A 113 -0.44 20.31 3.99
N ARG A 114 0.12 21.53 4.07
CA ARG A 114 -0.69 22.77 3.97
C ARG A 114 -1.40 22.87 2.62
N SER A 115 -0.72 22.55 1.52
CA SER A 115 -1.35 22.54 0.19
C SER A 115 -2.46 21.50 0.09
N SER A 116 -2.25 20.31 0.68
CA SER A 116 -3.27 19.27 0.79
C SER A 116 -4.48 19.73 1.57
N GLU A 117 -4.28 20.34 2.74
CA GLU A 117 -5.35 20.88 3.60
C GLU A 117 -6.19 21.93 2.84
N ALA A 118 -5.55 22.82 2.07
CA ALA A 118 -6.25 23.81 1.25
C ALA A 118 -7.12 23.14 0.17
N VAL A 119 -6.61 22.12 -0.50
CA VAL A 119 -7.39 21.35 -1.50
C VAL A 119 -8.55 20.63 -0.83
N MET A 120 -8.30 19.91 0.28
CA MET A 120 -9.35 19.17 1.00
C MET A 120 -10.46 20.10 1.52
N ALA A 121 -10.13 21.34 1.92
CA ALA A 121 -11.12 22.34 2.31
C ALA A 121 -12.05 22.77 1.14
N VAL A 122 -11.53 22.78 -0.10
CA VAL A 122 -12.38 23.01 -1.28
C VAL A 122 -13.27 21.80 -1.55
N LEU A 123 -12.70 20.58 -1.52
CA LEU A 123 -13.44 19.34 -1.75
C LEU A 123 -14.57 19.15 -0.73
N ALA A 124 -14.36 19.53 0.53
CA ALA A 124 -15.35 19.43 1.61
C ALA A 124 -16.62 20.26 1.37
N LYS A 125 -16.63 21.23 0.44
CA LYS A 125 -17.83 21.97 0.02
C LYS A 125 -18.80 21.10 -0.77
N TYR A 126 -18.31 20.03 -1.41
CA TYR A 126 -19.09 19.11 -2.24
C TYR A 126 -19.52 17.86 -1.46
N ASP A 127 -18.71 17.44 -0.49
CA ASP A 127 -19.02 16.37 0.45
C ASP A 127 -18.27 16.61 1.77
N ALA A 128 -18.99 17.00 2.81
CA ALA A 128 -18.43 17.26 4.13
C ALA A 128 -17.87 16.00 4.82
N GLN A 129 -18.29 14.81 4.35
CA GLN A 129 -17.83 13.50 4.86
C GLN A 129 -16.83 12.81 3.93
N LEU A 130 -16.21 13.57 3.04
CA LEU A 130 -15.19 13.03 2.10
C LEU A 130 -14.20 12.10 2.80
N TYR A 131 -13.77 11.07 2.09
CA TYR A 131 -12.71 10.19 2.57
C TYR A 131 -11.36 10.58 1.97
N GLN A 132 -10.55 11.31 2.72
CA GLN A 132 -9.16 11.59 2.37
C GLN A 132 -8.33 10.31 2.53
N ARG A 133 -7.83 9.77 1.42
CA ARG A 133 -7.03 8.54 1.40
C ARG A 133 -5.53 8.81 1.58
N SER A 134 -5.04 9.90 1.02
CA SER A 134 -3.65 10.38 1.11
C SER A 134 -3.61 11.91 1.09
N LEU A 135 -2.43 12.51 0.98
CA LEU A 135 -2.31 13.97 0.84
C LEU A 135 -2.86 14.47 -0.50
N ASP A 136 -2.93 13.62 -1.51
CA ASP A 136 -3.27 13.95 -2.89
C ASP A 136 -4.51 13.24 -3.44
N GLU A 137 -5.09 12.31 -2.67
CA GLU A 137 -6.26 11.52 -3.09
C GLU A 137 -7.43 11.66 -2.10
N ALA A 138 -8.63 11.84 -2.63
CA ALA A 138 -9.87 11.81 -1.86
C ALA A 138 -11.01 11.17 -2.65
N TYR A 139 -11.92 10.51 -1.92
CA TYR A 139 -13.21 10.07 -2.44
C TYR A 139 -14.31 10.97 -1.87
N LEU A 140 -15.29 11.30 -2.71
CA LEU A 140 -16.49 12.06 -2.35
C LEU A 140 -17.73 11.31 -2.84
N ASP A 141 -18.80 11.34 -2.07
CA ASP A 141 -20.13 10.94 -2.51
C ASP A 141 -20.96 12.19 -2.80
N ILE A 142 -21.09 12.55 -4.06
CA ILE A 142 -21.83 13.73 -4.50
C ILE A 142 -23.30 13.44 -4.83
N THR A 143 -23.82 12.28 -4.46
CA THR A 143 -25.21 11.90 -4.77
C THR A 143 -26.19 12.91 -4.21
N SER A 144 -26.08 13.25 -2.92
CA SER A 144 -26.94 14.26 -2.28
C SER A 144 -26.70 15.65 -2.86
N TYR A 145 -25.44 16.04 -3.08
CA TYR A 145 -25.10 17.34 -3.67
C TYR A 145 -25.77 17.54 -5.04
N CYS A 146 -25.72 16.53 -5.92
CA CYS A 146 -26.40 16.58 -7.22
C CYS A 146 -27.92 16.73 -7.08
N ALA A 147 -28.54 16.03 -6.13
CA ALA A 147 -29.99 16.10 -5.90
C ALA A 147 -30.41 17.49 -5.36
N GLU A 148 -29.67 18.05 -4.42
CA GLU A 148 -29.92 19.36 -3.81
C GLU A 148 -29.75 20.53 -4.80
N HIS A 149 -28.88 20.35 -5.81
CA HIS A 149 -28.61 21.37 -6.85
C HIS A 149 -29.38 21.09 -8.15
N GLY A 150 -30.66 20.72 -8.05
CA GLY A 150 -31.56 20.57 -9.19
C GLY A 150 -31.24 19.40 -10.10
N HIS A 151 -30.74 18.30 -9.54
CA HIS A 151 -30.25 17.13 -10.27
C HIS A 151 -29.14 17.46 -11.28
N ALA A 152 -28.20 18.31 -10.85
CA ALA A 152 -27.03 18.68 -11.65
C ALA A 152 -26.31 17.44 -12.20
N HIS A 153 -25.91 17.51 -13.46
CA HIS A 153 -25.20 16.37 -14.06
C HIS A 153 -23.82 16.19 -13.40
N PRO A 154 -23.42 14.98 -13.00
CA PRO A 154 -22.18 14.73 -12.27
C PRO A 154 -20.91 15.26 -12.94
N ARG A 155 -20.90 15.33 -14.28
CA ARG A 155 -19.78 15.90 -15.04
C ARG A 155 -19.63 17.40 -14.79
N ASP A 156 -20.74 18.15 -14.70
CA ASP A 156 -20.73 19.59 -14.51
C ASP A 156 -20.27 19.91 -13.09
N VAL A 157 -20.75 19.14 -12.08
CA VAL A 157 -20.31 19.26 -10.69
C VAL A 157 -18.79 19.00 -10.58
N ALA A 158 -18.30 17.95 -11.21
CA ALA A 158 -16.87 17.63 -11.19
C ALA A 158 -16.02 18.65 -11.96
N ALA A 159 -16.54 19.23 -13.04
CA ALA A 159 -15.88 20.32 -13.77
C ALA A 159 -15.77 21.57 -12.90
N GLN A 160 -16.86 21.94 -12.20
CA GLN A 160 -16.87 23.07 -11.26
C GLN A 160 -15.89 22.82 -10.10
N LEU A 161 -15.92 21.63 -9.48
CA LEU A 161 -14.99 21.26 -8.42
C LEU A 161 -13.53 21.43 -8.87
N ARG A 162 -13.16 20.98 -10.07
CA ARG A 162 -11.81 21.16 -10.62
C ARG A 162 -11.44 22.63 -10.82
N ALA A 163 -12.38 23.44 -11.30
CA ALA A 163 -12.18 24.89 -11.46
C ALA A 163 -11.98 25.55 -10.10
N ASP A 164 -12.77 25.18 -9.09
CA ASP A 164 -12.67 25.74 -7.72
C ASP A 164 -11.33 25.36 -7.07
N VAL A 165 -10.86 24.11 -7.24
CA VAL A 165 -9.54 23.71 -6.74
C VAL A 165 -8.44 24.52 -7.40
N LEU A 166 -8.49 24.67 -8.73
CA LEU A 166 -7.50 25.46 -9.46
C LEU A 166 -7.52 26.94 -9.03
N ALA A 167 -8.71 27.54 -8.92
CA ALA A 167 -8.85 28.94 -8.52
C ALA A 167 -8.34 29.20 -7.08
N ALA A 168 -8.62 28.28 -6.15
CA ALA A 168 -8.23 28.42 -4.75
C ALA A 168 -6.77 28.10 -4.46
N THR A 169 -6.17 27.18 -5.22
CA THR A 169 -4.84 26.60 -4.88
C THR A 169 -3.80 26.70 -5.99
N GLY A 170 -4.21 27.02 -7.22
CA GLY A 170 -3.33 26.97 -8.40
C GLY A 170 -2.89 25.56 -8.79
N LEU A 171 -3.46 24.51 -8.18
CA LEU A 171 -3.13 23.11 -8.45
C LEU A 171 -4.23 22.46 -9.30
N THR A 172 -3.84 21.50 -10.15
CA THR A 172 -4.78 20.74 -10.95
C THR A 172 -5.11 19.40 -10.31
N VAL A 173 -6.35 18.95 -10.54
CA VAL A 173 -6.85 17.67 -10.07
C VAL A 173 -7.52 16.91 -11.22
N SER A 174 -7.22 15.61 -11.33
CA SER A 174 -7.89 14.70 -12.23
C SER A 174 -9.02 13.98 -11.49
N VAL A 175 -10.22 13.93 -12.09
CA VAL A 175 -11.42 13.42 -11.43
C VAL A 175 -12.03 12.25 -12.22
N GLY A 176 -12.20 11.13 -11.54
CA GLY A 176 -12.99 10.00 -12.02
C GLY A 176 -14.36 9.98 -11.35
N ILE A 177 -15.42 9.82 -12.13
CA ILE A 177 -16.81 9.77 -11.69
C ILE A 177 -17.36 8.39 -12.02
N ALA A 178 -17.91 7.68 -11.02
CA ALA A 178 -18.45 6.34 -11.23
C ALA A 178 -19.42 5.96 -10.10
N PRO A 179 -20.20 4.87 -10.24
CA PRO A 179 -21.11 4.43 -9.17
C PRO A 179 -20.41 3.82 -7.95
N ASN A 180 -19.11 3.54 -8.01
CA ASN A 180 -18.36 2.99 -6.88
C ASN A 180 -16.90 3.46 -6.88
N ARG A 181 -16.23 3.26 -5.75
CA ARG A 181 -14.84 3.70 -5.51
C ARG A 181 -13.81 3.05 -6.44
N LEU A 182 -14.03 1.78 -6.81
CA LEU A 182 -13.12 1.06 -7.70
C LEU A 182 -13.08 1.72 -9.08
N LEU A 183 -14.24 1.89 -9.70
CA LEU A 183 -14.36 2.48 -11.03
C LEU A 183 -13.94 3.95 -11.03
N ALA A 184 -14.33 4.73 -10.00
CA ALA A 184 -13.95 6.13 -9.87
C ALA A 184 -12.42 6.31 -9.82
N LYS A 185 -11.70 5.45 -9.06
CA LYS A 185 -10.23 5.52 -8.99
C LYS A 185 -9.57 5.17 -10.31
N ILE A 186 -10.03 4.15 -11.01
CA ILE A 186 -9.50 3.78 -12.32
C ILE A 186 -9.78 4.89 -13.34
N ALA A 187 -10.98 5.49 -13.27
CA ALA A 187 -11.39 6.58 -14.16
C ALA A 187 -10.49 7.82 -13.99
N SER A 188 -10.14 8.20 -12.74
CA SER A 188 -9.25 9.34 -12.50
C SER A 188 -7.83 9.10 -13.05
N ASP A 189 -7.29 7.87 -12.98
CA ASP A 189 -5.98 7.54 -13.55
C ASP A 189 -5.99 7.58 -15.09
N ARG A 190 -7.14 7.28 -15.71
CA ARG A 190 -7.29 7.25 -17.16
C ARG A 190 -7.25 8.64 -17.80
N CYS A 191 -7.69 9.66 -17.08
CA CYS A 191 -7.82 11.04 -17.61
C CYS A 191 -6.69 11.98 -17.18
N LYS A 192 -5.63 11.50 -16.52
CA LYS A 192 -4.47 12.32 -16.14
C LYS A 192 -3.66 12.79 -17.36
N PRO A 193 -3.13 14.03 -17.36
CA PRO A 193 -3.30 15.08 -16.36
C PRO A 193 -4.55 15.94 -16.57
N ASN A 194 -5.00 16.60 -15.49
CA ASN A 194 -6.04 17.63 -15.47
C ASN A 194 -7.29 17.25 -16.27
N GLY A 195 -7.73 16.01 -16.13
CA GLY A 195 -8.84 15.45 -16.89
C GLY A 195 -10.05 15.10 -16.03
N LEU A 196 -11.11 14.68 -16.72
CA LEU A 196 -12.34 14.19 -16.14
C LEU A 196 -12.81 12.98 -16.91
N TRP A 197 -13.15 11.90 -16.21
CA TRP A 197 -13.73 10.70 -16.83
C TRP A 197 -14.98 10.26 -16.07
N TYR A 198 -16.04 9.98 -16.83
CA TYR A 198 -17.32 9.53 -16.30
C TYR A 198 -17.67 8.14 -16.80
N VAL A 199 -17.92 7.24 -15.87
CA VAL A 199 -18.49 5.92 -16.10
C VAL A 199 -19.96 5.98 -15.70
N ALA A 200 -20.87 5.79 -16.64
CA ALA A 200 -22.30 5.86 -16.36
C ALA A 200 -22.73 4.75 -15.38
N PRO A 201 -23.77 5.00 -14.55
CA PRO A 201 -24.21 4.06 -13.53
C PRO A 201 -25.07 2.93 -14.14
N THR A 202 -24.54 2.26 -15.14
CA THR A 202 -25.16 1.08 -15.72
C THR A 202 -24.23 -0.13 -15.64
N ARG A 203 -24.80 -1.33 -15.55
CA ARG A 203 -24.03 -2.57 -15.56
C ARG A 203 -23.20 -2.68 -16.85
N GLN A 204 -23.78 -2.30 -17.99
CA GLN A 204 -23.14 -2.39 -19.30
C GLN A 204 -21.92 -1.48 -19.37
N ASP A 205 -22.02 -0.21 -18.95
CA ASP A 205 -20.90 0.75 -18.97
C ASP A 205 -19.78 0.32 -18.00
N ALA A 206 -20.13 -0.19 -16.82
CA ALA A 206 -19.15 -0.73 -15.88
C ALA A 206 -18.36 -1.90 -16.47
N LEU A 207 -19.03 -2.86 -17.11
CA LEU A 207 -18.38 -4.00 -17.76
C LEU A 207 -17.53 -3.56 -18.96
N ALA A 208 -18.06 -2.69 -19.83
CA ALA A 208 -17.32 -2.16 -20.97
C ALA A 208 -16.07 -1.37 -20.55
N PHE A 209 -16.18 -0.58 -19.47
CA PHE A 209 -15.04 0.17 -18.93
C PHE A 209 -13.92 -0.74 -18.42
N MET A 210 -14.26 -1.88 -17.82
CA MET A 210 -13.31 -2.83 -17.25
C MET A 210 -12.75 -3.82 -18.30
N HIS A 211 -13.47 -4.12 -19.36
CA HIS A 211 -13.19 -5.23 -20.28
C HIS A 211 -11.72 -5.28 -20.72
N ASP A 212 -11.21 -4.25 -21.36
CA ASP A 212 -9.84 -4.21 -21.93
C ASP A 212 -8.81 -3.65 -20.93
N LEU A 213 -9.23 -3.39 -19.69
CA LEU A 213 -8.35 -2.82 -18.68
C LEU A 213 -7.26 -3.82 -18.28
N SER A 214 -6.00 -3.39 -18.36
CA SER A 214 -4.90 -4.20 -17.83
C SER A 214 -5.11 -4.48 -16.34
N VAL A 215 -4.94 -5.73 -15.91
CA VAL A 215 -5.05 -6.13 -14.50
C VAL A 215 -4.17 -5.30 -13.57
N ARG A 216 -3.04 -4.78 -14.08
CA ARG A 216 -2.13 -3.93 -13.31
C ARG A 216 -2.74 -2.60 -12.88
N LYS A 217 -3.76 -2.12 -13.59
CA LYS A 217 -4.48 -0.87 -13.30
C LYS A 217 -5.56 -1.04 -12.23
N VAL A 218 -5.90 -2.27 -11.89
CA VAL A 218 -6.88 -2.57 -10.84
C VAL A 218 -6.27 -2.31 -9.46
N PRO A 219 -6.87 -1.44 -8.63
CA PRO A 219 -6.43 -1.22 -7.26
C PRO A 219 -6.39 -2.53 -6.45
N GLY A 220 -5.26 -2.79 -5.81
CA GLY A 220 -5.02 -4.06 -5.08
C GLY A 220 -4.22 -5.10 -5.87
N ILE A 221 -4.07 -4.97 -7.18
CA ILE A 221 -3.19 -5.82 -7.98
C ILE A 221 -1.80 -5.20 -8.05
N GLY A 222 -0.89 -5.65 -7.17
CA GLY A 222 0.51 -5.26 -7.16
C GLY A 222 1.36 -6.11 -8.11
N GLN A 223 2.66 -5.83 -8.21
CA GLN A 223 3.60 -6.53 -9.12
C GLN A 223 3.63 -8.05 -8.91
N VAL A 224 3.49 -8.53 -7.67
CA VAL A 224 3.50 -9.97 -7.38
C VAL A 224 2.25 -10.63 -7.97
N MET A 225 1.05 -10.08 -7.70
CA MET A 225 -0.20 -10.61 -8.24
C MET A 225 -0.23 -10.51 -9.76
N GLU A 226 0.23 -9.40 -10.34
CA GLU A 226 0.37 -9.22 -11.79
C GLU A 226 1.21 -10.35 -12.41
N ARG A 227 2.42 -10.62 -11.87
CA ARG A 227 3.27 -11.72 -12.37
C ARG A 227 2.60 -13.09 -12.22
N MET A 228 1.85 -13.30 -11.15
CA MET A 228 1.08 -14.53 -10.94
C MET A 228 0.00 -14.70 -12.02
N LEU A 229 -0.73 -13.63 -12.34
CA LEU A 229 -1.75 -13.61 -13.38
C LEU A 229 -1.13 -13.78 -14.78
N GLN A 230 -0.02 -13.10 -15.07
CA GLN A 230 0.74 -13.26 -16.32
C GLN A 230 1.22 -14.70 -16.54
N ALA A 231 1.67 -15.39 -15.48
CA ALA A 231 2.02 -16.81 -15.55
C ALA A 231 0.83 -17.72 -15.92
N MET A 232 -0.40 -17.22 -15.75
CA MET A 232 -1.65 -17.86 -16.19
C MET A 232 -2.15 -17.29 -17.53
N SER A 233 -1.36 -16.46 -18.23
CA SER A 233 -1.74 -15.75 -19.46
C SER A 233 -2.96 -14.83 -19.27
N ILE A 234 -3.03 -14.17 -18.09
CA ILE A 234 -4.08 -13.20 -17.75
C ILE A 234 -3.45 -11.81 -17.73
N HIS A 235 -3.88 -10.93 -18.63
CA HIS A 235 -3.36 -9.58 -18.81
C HIS A 235 -4.42 -8.50 -18.61
N THR A 236 -5.67 -8.82 -18.91
CA THR A 236 -6.82 -7.90 -18.86
C THR A 236 -7.89 -8.38 -17.88
N CYS A 237 -8.84 -7.49 -17.57
CA CYS A 237 -10.02 -7.88 -16.79
C CYS A 237 -10.94 -8.85 -17.55
N HIS A 238 -10.94 -8.81 -18.86
CA HIS A 238 -11.61 -9.82 -19.68
C HIS A 238 -10.99 -11.20 -19.48
N ASP A 239 -9.67 -11.30 -19.48
CA ASP A 239 -8.99 -12.58 -19.22
C ASP A 239 -9.30 -13.13 -17.81
N LEU A 240 -9.46 -12.25 -16.80
CA LEU A 240 -9.91 -12.65 -15.46
C LEU A 240 -11.29 -13.32 -15.53
N TRP A 241 -12.20 -12.76 -16.34
CA TRP A 241 -13.54 -13.32 -16.53
C TRP A 241 -13.50 -14.66 -17.28
N GLU A 242 -12.77 -14.76 -18.37
CA GLU A 242 -12.67 -15.98 -19.16
C GLU A 242 -12.06 -17.14 -18.35
N ARG A 243 -11.07 -16.84 -17.51
CA ARG A 243 -10.39 -17.84 -16.68
C ARG A 243 -10.91 -17.93 -15.23
N ARG A 244 -12.12 -17.43 -14.98
CA ARG A 244 -12.71 -17.35 -13.62
C ARG A 244 -12.79 -18.68 -12.88
N ILE A 245 -12.98 -19.78 -13.61
CA ILE A 245 -13.03 -21.13 -13.01
C ILE A 245 -11.64 -21.56 -12.55
N GLU A 246 -10.63 -21.41 -13.40
CA GLU A 246 -9.23 -21.71 -13.04
C GLU A 246 -8.77 -20.84 -11.85
N LEU A 247 -9.09 -19.55 -11.86
CA LEU A 247 -8.76 -18.62 -10.79
C LEU A 247 -9.33 -19.04 -9.44
N SER A 248 -10.56 -19.57 -9.41
CA SER A 248 -11.23 -20.01 -8.19
C SER A 248 -10.50 -21.16 -7.47
N LEU A 249 -9.75 -21.95 -8.22
CA LEU A 249 -8.97 -23.09 -7.71
C LEU A 249 -7.53 -22.71 -7.34
N CYS A 250 -6.99 -21.63 -7.93
CA CYS A 250 -5.57 -21.30 -7.84
C CYS A 250 -5.26 -20.16 -6.88
N ILE A 251 -6.17 -19.20 -6.70
CA ILE A 251 -5.90 -17.92 -6.04
C ILE A 251 -6.89 -17.68 -4.90
N ASP A 252 -6.39 -17.52 -3.69
CA ASP A 252 -7.22 -17.30 -2.50
C ASP A 252 -8.04 -15.99 -2.57
N SER A 253 -7.52 -14.97 -3.26
CA SER A 253 -8.19 -13.67 -3.45
C SER A 253 -9.05 -13.60 -4.73
N TYR A 254 -9.47 -14.74 -5.30
CA TYR A 254 -10.21 -14.76 -6.57
C TYR A 254 -11.54 -14.00 -6.52
N ARG A 255 -12.24 -13.94 -5.36
CA ARG A 255 -13.45 -13.12 -5.20
C ARG A 255 -13.20 -11.65 -5.54
N MET A 256 -12.09 -11.07 -5.04
CA MET A 256 -11.72 -9.69 -5.34
C MET A 256 -11.39 -9.48 -6.82
N LEU A 257 -10.68 -10.44 -7.44
CA LEU A 257 -10.35 -10.39 -8.86
C LEU A 257 -11.62 -10.45 -9.72
N LEU A 258 -12.55 -11.33 -9.37
CA LEU A 258 -13.82 -11.50 -10.08
C LEU A 258 -14.72 -10.28 -9.91
N ALA A 259 -14.86 -9.75 -8.69
CA ALA A 259 -15.59 -8.50 -8.44
C ALA A 259 -15.00 -7.34 -9.28
N SER A 260 -13.67 -7.25 -9.34
CA SER A 260 -12.99 -6.23 -10.16
C SER A 260 -13.29 -6.40 -11.65
N ALA A 261 -13.24 -7.64 -12.18
CA ALA A 261 -13.58 -7.91 -13.58
C ALA A 261 -15.03 -7.50 -13.93
N LEU A 262 -15.94 -7.64 -12.96
CA LEU A 262 -17.34 -7.23 -13.08
C LEU A 262 -17.56 -5.71 -12.84
N GLY A 263 -16.52 -4.95 -12.46
CA GLY A 263 -16.65 -3.54 -12.11
C GLY A 263 -17.45 -3.31 -10.83
N ILE A 264 -17.48 -4.29 -9.92
CA ILE A 264 -18.18 -4.23 -8.64
C ILE A 264 -17.17 -3.79 -7.56
N GLY A 265 -17.52 -2.75 -6.83
CA GLY A 265 -16.73 -2.18 -5.75
C GLY A 265 -17.60 -1.54 -4.68
N ASP A 266 -16.98 -1.12 -3.60
CA ASP A 266 -17.66 -0.40 -2.52
C ASP A 266 -18.20 0.95 -3.01
N ALA A 267 -19.49 1.18 -2.86
CA ALA A 267 -20.18 2.40 -3.24
C ALA A 267 -20.27 3.42 -2.08
N HIS A 268 -19.84 3.05 -0.87
CA HIS A 268 -19.92 3.94 0.29
C HIS A 268 -18.60 4.68 0.50
N VAL A 269 -18.70 6.00 0.60
CA VAL A 269 -17.60 6.87 1.03
C VAL A 269 -17.74 7.07 2.53
N THR A 270 -17.35 6.06 3.28
CA THR A 270 -17.27 6.17 4.74
C THR A 270 -15.82 6.26 5.15
N LEU A 271 -15.52 7.14 6.11
CA LEU A 271 -14.27 7.02 6.86
C LEU A 271 -14.25 5.59 7.42
N PRO A 272 -13.21 4.79 7.13
CA PRO A 272 -13.10 3.49 7.78
C PRO A 272 -13.23 3.75 9.26
N ALA A 273 -14.17 3.03 9.90
CA ALA A 273 -14.28 3.05 11.36
C ALA A 273 -12.86 2.93 11.86
N ARG A 274 -12.39 3.90 12.68
CA ARG A 274 -10.97 4.11 13.04
C ARG A 274 -10.37 2.75 13.37
N THR A 275 -9.85 2.08 12.35
CA THR A 275 -9.29 0.74 12.53
C THR A 275 -8.11 0.99 13.43
N ALA A 276 -8.18 0.51 14.66
CA ALA A 276 -7.18 0.76 15.67
C ALA A 276 -5.81 0.51 15.04
N ARG A 277 -4.96 1.52 15.04
CA ARG A 277 -3.60 1.41 14.49
C ARG A 277 -2.95 0.15 15.05
N ARG A 278 -2.41 -0.70 14.20
CA ARG A 278 -1.84 -1.99 14.63
C ARG A 278 -0.42 -1.87 15.14
N SER A 279 0.35 -0.91 14.62
CA SER A 279 1.75 -0.69 14.99
C SER A 279 2.21 0.72 14.68
N VAL A 280 3.23 1.18 15.39
CA VAL A 280 4.04 2.37 15.08
C VAL A 280 5.49 1.90 14.94
N GLY A 281 6.23 2.41 13.97
CA GLY A 281 7.63 2.01 13.80
C GLY A 281 8.41 2.98 12.93
N ARG A 282 9.72 2.97 13.13
CA ARG A 282 10.71 3.71 12.34
C ARG A 282 11.75 2.75 11.80
N GLU A 283 12.14 2.94 10.56
CA GLU A 283 13.19 2.18 9.89
C GLU A 283 14.16 3.17 9.23
N LEU A 284 15.46 2.92 9.38
CA LEU A 284 16.52 3.73 8.81
C LEU A 284 17.38 2.87 7.88
N THR A 285 17.48 3.27 6.62
CA THR A 285 18.36 2.63 5.63
C THR A 285 19.67 3.40 5.55
N PHE A 286 20.80 2.69 5.47
CA PHE A 286 22.15 3.25 5.41
C PHE A 286 23.08 2.38 4.55
N ALA A 287 24.31 2.87 4.27
CA ALA A 287 25.33 2.04 3.63
C ALA A 287 25.65 0.82 4.50
N PRO A 288 25.86 -0.38 3.92
CA PRO A 288 26.16 -1.57 4.70
C PRO A 288 27.31 -1.36 5.69
N THR A 289 27.11 -1.76 6.94
CA THR A 289 28.14 -1.65 7.99
C THR A 289 28.03 -2.81 8.98
N SER A 290 29.18 -3.27 9.45
CA SER A 290 29.31 -4.22 10.57
C SER A 290 29.87 -3.58 11.83
N ASP A 291 30.16 -2.27 11.81
CA ASP A 291 30.66 -1.53 12.97
C ASP A 291 29.58 -1.45 14.07
N PRO A 292 29.82 -2.06 15.25
CA PRO A 292 28.88 -2.05 16.36
C PRO A 292 28.51 -0.64 16.79
N THR A 293 29.49 0.26 16.89
CA THR A 293 29.31 1.65 17.33
C THR A 293 28.34 2.38 16.42
N HIS A 294 28.51 2.19 15.10
CA HIS A 294 27.62 2.78 14.12
C HIS A 294 26.20 2.19 14.18
N LEU A 295 26.07 0.86 14.31
CA LEU A 295 24.76 0.20 14.45
C LEU A 295 24.02 0.67 15.70
N HIS A 296 24.71 0.78 16.86
CA HIS A 296 24.11 1.30 18.10
C HIS A 296 23.69 2.77 17.96
N ALA A 297 24.49 3.61 17.33
CA ALA A 297 24.13 5.00 17.07
C ALA A 297 22.86 5.11 16.21
N LYS A 298 22.73 4.28 15.16
CA LYS A 298 21.51 4.23 14.33
C LYS A 298 20.29 3.71 15.10
N LEU A 299 20.48 2.68 15.94
CA LEU A 299 19.43 2.13 16.78
C LEU A 299 18.92 3.17 17.78
N ARG A 300 19.83 3.89 18.45
CA ARG A 300 19.51 4.98 19.38
C ARG A 300 18.68 6.06 18.70
N ALA A 301 19.14 6.60 17.56
CA ALA A 301 18.42 7.63 16.81
C ALA A 301 17.02 7.17 16.36
N THR A 302 16.89 5.87 16.04
CA THR A 302 15.59 5.27 15.66
C THR A 302 14.64 5.20 16.84
N CYS A 303 15.12 4.85 18.06
CA CYS A 303 14.33 4.81 19.29
C CYS A 303 13.88 6.21 19.71
N GLU A 304 14.77 7.22 19.68
CA GLU A 304 14.44 8.61 20.00
C GLU A 304 13.35 9.18 19.09
N GLN A 305 13.41 8.84 17.79
CA GLN A 305 12.36 9.28 16.85
C GLN A 305 11.05 8.54 17.11
N LEU A 306 11.10 7.23 17.43
CA LEU A 306 9.92 6.43 17.71
C LEU A 306 9.22 6.86 19.00
N GLU A 307 9.96 7.23 20.05
CA GLU A 307 9.40 7.80 21.27
C GLU A 307 8.58 9.06 20.97
N ARG A 308 9.15 10.02 20.19
CA ARG A 308 8.43 11.23 19.77
C ARG A 308 7.14 10.92 19.01
N ASP A 309 7.19 9.92 18.11
CA ASP A 309 6.01 9.49 17.38
C ASP A 309 4.95 8.88 18.29
N LEU A 310 5.35 8.02 19.23
CA LEU A 310 4.44 7.39 20.20
C LEU A 310 3.79 8.43 21.12
N ALA A 311 4.57 9.42 21.57
CA ALA A 311 4.07 10.53 22.37
C ALA A 311 3.04 11.37 21.59
N THR A 312 3.37 11.76 20.34
CA THR A 312 2.48 12.56 19.48
C THR A 312 1.18 11.81 19.15
N LEU A 313 1.26 10.50 18.96
CA LEU A 313 0.13 9.64 18.61
C LEU A 313 -0.63 9.13 19.84
N GLU A 314 -0.12 9.37 21.05
CA GLU A 314 -0.64 8.90 22.33
C GLU A 314 -0.83 7.37 22.40
N TYR A 315 0.18 6.62 21.95
CA TYR A 315 0.20 5.16 22.03
C TYR A 315 1.32 4.62 22.93
N ARG A 316 1.04 3.50 23.59
CA ARG A 316 2.04 2.57 24.16
C ARG A 316 1.89 1.22 23.48
N GLY A 317 2.91 0.37 23.49
CA GLY A 317 2.78 -0.95 22.87
C GLY A 317 3.32 -2.08 23.71
N ARG A 318 2.68 -3.24 23.59
CA ARG A 318 3.02 -4.45 24.36
C ARG A 318 4.01 -5.38 23.66
N THR A 319 4.39 -5.07 22.44
CA THR A 319 5.38 -5.87 21.69
C THR A 319 6.34 -4.93 20.97
N VAL A 320 7.62 -5.06 21.28
CA VAL A 320 8.70 -4.33 20.62
C VAL A 320 9.44 -5.27 19.69
N SER A 321 9.67 -4.83 18.46
CA SER A 321 10.35 -5.61 17.42
C SER A 321 11.53 -4.84 16.88
N LEU A 322 12.69 -5.49 16.85
CA LEU A 322 13.85 -5.11 16.05
C LEU A 322 13.65 -5.64 14.63
N VAL A 323 13.83 -4.78 13.65
CA VAL A 323 13.82 -5.13 12.23
C VAL A 323 15.19 -4.84 11.67
N GLY A 324 15.79 -5.81 10.99
CA GLY A 324 17.06 -5.63 10.31
C GLY A 324 17.00 -6.10 8.86
N LYS A 325 17.90 -5.56 8.03
CA LYS A 325 18.16 -6.03 6.68
C LYS A 325 19.65 -6.17 6.48
N HIS A 326 20.08 -7.35 6.08
CA HIS A 326 21.46 -7.66 5.74
C HIS A 326 21.92 -6.91 4.46
N ASP A 327 23.20 -6.84 4.24
CA ASP A 327 23.82 -6.38 2.98
C ASP A 327 23.33 -7.17 1.77
N THR A 328 23.03 -8.46 1.94
CA THR A 328 22.38 -9.35 0.96
C THR A 328 20.92 -9.01 0.65
N PHE A 329 20.34 -7.99 1.30
CA PHE A 329 18.92 -7.59 1.27
C PHE A 329 17.95 -8.56 1.99
N GLU A 330 18.43 -9.61 2.61
CA GLU A 330 17.62 -10.48 3.44
C GLU A 330 17.16 -9.75 4.69
N ARG A 331 15.87 -9.91 5.04
CA ARG A 331 15.24 -9.20 6.16
C ARG A 331 14.95 -10.16 7.29
N PHE A 332 15.26 -9.72 8.50
CA PHE A 332 14.87 -10.43 9.72
C PHE A 332 14.05 -9.54 10.66
N THR A 333 13.32 -10.16 11.56
CA THR A 333 12.59 -9.49 12.65
C THR A 333 12.74 -10.32 13.92
N ARG A 334 13.10 -9.64 15.03
CA ARG A 334 13.13 -10.22 16.38
C ARG A 334 12.17 -9.43 17.25
N ALA A 335 11.37 -10.09 18.07
CA ALA A 335 10.35 -9.43 18.88
C ALA A 335 10.41 -9.88 20.34
N ARG A 336 10.07 -8.96 21.24
CA ARG A 336 9.92 -9.21 22.68
C ARG A 336 8.61 -8.64 23.18
N ALA A 337 7.89 -9.42 23.98
CA ALA A 337 6.69 -8.97 24.67
C ALA A 337 7.08 -8.10 25.89
N CYS A 338 6.35 -7.01 26.06
CA CYS A 338 6.46 -6.04 27.15
C CYS A 338 5.04 -5.83 27.73
N PRO A 339 4.56 -6.69 28.65
CA PRO A 339 3.16 -6.72 29.08
C PRO A 339 2.64 -5.38 29.64
N GLN A 340 3.50 -4.61 30.31
CA GLN A 340 3.15 -3.29 30.86
C GLN A 340 2.93 -2.21 29.79
N GLY A 341 3.36 -2.49 28.54
CA GLY A 341 3.38 -1.52 27.48
C GLY A 341 4.48 -0.49 27.64
N VAL A 342 5.20 -0.21 26.56
CA VAL A 342 6.36 0.69 26.53
C VAL A 342 6.15 1.80 25.50
N SER A 343 6.72 2.98 25.80
CA SER A 343 6.74 4.13 24.90
C SER A 343 7.96 5.02 25.11
N SER A 344 8.70 4.87 26.23
CA SER A 344 9.88 5.66 26.54
C SER A 344 11.11 5.19 25.77
N PHE A 345 12.06 6.09 25.55
CA PHE A 345 13.33 5.78 24.90
C PHE A 345 14.08 4.65 25.63
N ASP A 346 14.19 4.74 26.95
CA ASP A 346 14.96 3.77 27.73
C ASP A 346 14.39 2.36 27.65
N ASP A 347 13.07 2.21 27.75
CA ASP A 347 12.39 0.92 27.61
C ASP A 347 12.57 0.36 26.18
N LEU A 348 12.35 1.20 25.18
CA LEU A 348 12.49 0.80 23.77
C LEU A 348 13.93 0.38 23.46
N TYR A 349 14.89 1.23 23.83
CA TYR A 349 16.31 0.99 23.55
C TYR A 349 16.83 -0.23 24.30
N GLY A 350 16.49 -0.38 25.58
CA GLY A 350 16.90 -1.55 26.39
C GLY A 350 16.46 -2.87 25.75
N VAL A 351 15.21 -2.93 25.27
CA VAL A 351 14.68 -4.13 24.61
C VAL A 351 15.38 -4.40 23.27
N VAL A 352 15.46 -3.41 22.40
CA VAL A 352 16.00 -3.64 21.04
C VAL A 352 17.51 -3.75 21.00
N HIS A 353 18.22 -3.13 21.96
CA HIS A 353 19.65 -3.33 22.17
C HIS A 353 19.96 -4.79 22.50
N ALA A 354 19.24 -5.36 23.48
CA ALA A 354 19.40 -6.77 23.84
C ALA A 354 19.08 -7.72 22.65
N LEU A 355 18.05 -7.39 21.84
CA LEU A 355 17.72 -8.17 20.64
C LEU A 355 18.81 -8.06 19.56
N LEU A 356 19.42 -6.88 19.39
CA LEU A 356 20.52 -6.70 18.43
C LEU A 356 21.77 -7.48 18.86
N GLU A 357 22.14 -7.41 20.15
CA GLU A 357 23.30 -8.15 20.67
C GLU A 357 23.08 -9.68 20.58
N GLN A 358 21.88 -10.15 20.86
CA GLN A 358 21.52 -11.55 20.68
C GLN A 358 21.64 -11.99 19.21
N GLU A 359 21.20 -11.15 18.28
CA GLU A 359 21.33 -11.43 16.85
C GLU A 359 22.80 -11.44 16.43
N ARG A 360 23.59 -10.46 16.87
CA ARG A 360 25.03 -10.40 16.59
C ARG A 360 25.79 -11.64 17.11
N ALA A 361 25.45 -12.08 18.31
CA ALA A 361 26.07 -13.26 18.91
C ALA A 361 25.70 -14.58 18.20
N SER A 362 24.58 -14.62 17.49
CA SER A 362 24.13 -15.82 16.76
C SER A 362 24.76 -15.97 15.37
N PHE A 363 25.47 -14.92 14.88
CA PHE A 363 26.12 -14.96 13.57
C PHE A 363 27.60 -15.38 13.71
N PRO A 364 28.07 -16.33 12.87
CA PRO A 364 29.46 -16.78 12.88
C PRO A 364 30.45 -15.75 12.30
N VAL A 365 29.94 -14.75 11.60
CA VAL A 365 30.69 -13.63 11.01
C VAL A 365 30.10 -12.30 11.51
N PRO A 366 30.83 -11.18 11.47
CA PRO A 366 30.29 -9.89 11.87
C PRO A 366 29.00 -9.56 11.14
N LEU A 367 27.93 -9.29 11.89
CA LEU A 367 26.60 -8.95 11.35
C LEU A 367 26.68 -7.65 10.55
N CYS A 368 26.56 -7.74 9.23
CA CYS A 368 26.55 -6.58 8.34
C CYS A 368 25.12 -6.18 8.01
N LEU A 369 24.70 -4.97 8.42
CA LEU A 369 23.35 -4.46 8.19
C LEU A 369 23.37 -3.23 7.27
N ARG A 370 22.31 -3.09 6.50
CA ARG A 370 21.99 -1.91 5.68
C ARG A 370 20.67 -1.23 6.05
N LEU A 371 19.92 -1.81 6.96
CA LEU A 371 18.71 -1.23 7.55
C LEU A 371 18.57 -1.71 8.98
N ILE A 372 18.21 -0.78 9.85
CA ILE A 372 17.77 -1.06 11.20
C ILE A 372 16.45 -0.35 11.46
N GLY A 373 15.54 -0.99 12.16
CA GLY A 373 14.25 -0.44 12.51
C GLY A 373 13.73 -0.94 13.82
N VAL A 374 12.87 -0.13 14.43
CA VAL A 374 12.15 -0.46 15.66
C VAL A 374 10.66 -0.29 15.40
N ARG A 375 9.89 -1.30 15.78
CA ARG A 375 8.44 -1.30 15.65
C ARG A 375 7.80 -1.69 16.98
N VAL A 376 6.75 -0.96 17.33
CA VAL A 376 5.90 -1.25 18.49
C VAL A 376 4.53 -1.69 17.99
N SER A 377 4.01 -2.78 18.49
CA SER A 377 2.70 -3.35 18.14
C SER A 377 1.91 -3.78 19.36
N SER A 378 0.69 -4.30 19.16
CA SER A 378 -0.27 -4.54 20.25
C SER A 378 -0.49 -3.24 21.05
N LEU A 379 -0.87 -2.20 20.30
CA LEU A 379 -0.95 -0.83 20.82
C LEU A 379 -2.06 -0.67 21.86
N ILE A 380 -1.78 0.17 22.86
CA ILE A 380 -2.73 0.70 23.84
C ILE A 380 -2.95 2.15 23.45
N ASP A 381 -4.18 2.52 23.11
CA ASP A 381 -4.58 3.90 22.84
C ASP A 381 -4.80 4.63 24.18
N LEU A 382 -3.94 5.60 24.49
CA LEU A 382 -4.01 6.33 25.75
C LEU A 382 -5.19 7.31 25.81
N GLN A 383 -5.68 7.80 24.68
CA GLN A 383 -6.90 8.63 24.63
C GLN A 383 -8.13 7.80 25.02
N VAL A 384 -8.25 6.60 24.45
CA VAL A 384 -9.35 5.69 24.79
C VAL A 384 -9.26 5.25 26.24
N ALA A 385 -8.05 4.98 26.74
CA ALA A 385 -7.84 4.62 28.14
C ALA A 385 -8.25 5.74 29.08
N ARG A 386 -7.82 6.99 28.83
CA ARG A 386 -8.21 8.17 29.63
C ARG A 386 -9.72 8.44 29.58
N ASN A 387 -10.32 8.40 28.39
CA ASN A 387 -11.77 8.60 28.23
C ASN A 387 -12.59 7.50 28.91
N GLY A 388 -12.10 6.26 28.89
CA GLY A 388 -12.69 5.14 29.61
C GLY A 388 -12.69 5.35 31.13
N VAL A 389 -11.55 5.78 31.69
CA VAL A 389 -11.43 6.11 33.11
C VAL A 389 -12.28 7.33 33.47
N LEU A 390 -12.30 8.38 32.65
CA LEU A 390 -13.13 9.57 32.87
C LEU A 390 -14.63 9.21 32.78
N ALA A 391 -15.02 8.36 31.83
CA ALA A 391 -16.41 7.90 31.70
C ALA A 391 -16.83 7.04 32.91
N GLN A 392 -15.91 6.22 33.44
CA GLN A 392 -16.14 5.44 34.65
C GLN A 392 -16.24 6.36 35.88
N TRP A 393 -15.36 7.35 36.00
CA TRP A 393 -15.37 8.34 37.05
C TRP A 393 -16.65 9.19 37.03
N LEU A 394 -17.11 9.62 35.83
CA LEU A 394 -18.37 10.36 35.68
C LEU A 394 -19.63 9.55 36.02
N ARG A 395 -19.58 8.23 35.95
CA ARG A 395 -20.66 7.32 36.34
C ARG A 395 -20.67 6.99 37.84
N MET A 396 -19.59 7.32 38.55
CA MET A 396 -19.55 7.14 40.01
C MET A 396 -20.52 8.12 40.70
N PRO A 397 -21.21 7.71 41.79
CA PRO A 397 -22.01 8.62 42.62
C PRO A 397 -21.17 9.79 43.14
N ALA A 398 -21.78 10.96 43.31
CA ALA A 398 -21.07 12.18 43.69
C ALA A 398 -20.22 12.00 44.97
N ALA A 399 -20.73 11.31 45.98
CA ALA A 399 -20.01 10.98 47.22
C ALA A 399 -18.76 10.11 47.00
N ALA A 400 -18.78 9.19 46.00
CA ALA A 400 -17.62 8.37 45.69
C ALA A 400 -16.56 9.12 44.85
N ARG A 401 -16.96 10.16 44.10
CA ARG A 401 -16.06 11.06 43.36
C ARG A 401 -15.28 11.99 44.30
N GLU A 402 -15.94 12.47 45.36
CA GLU A 402 -15.35 13.33 46.36
C GLU A 402 -14.29 12.56 47.21
N ALA A 403 -14.59 11.31 47.58
CA ALA A 403 -13.65 10.43 48.28
C ALA A 403 -12.41 10.08 47.40
N ALA A 404 -12.59 9.85 46.10
CA ALA A 404 -11.48 9.55 45.18
C ALA A 404 -10.59 10.78 44.88
N SER A 405 -11.10 12.01 45.11
CA SER A 405 -10.33 13.26 44.95
C SER A 405 -9.50 13.63 46.14
N LEU A 406 -9.66 12.92 47.28
CA LEU A 406 -8.99 13.22 48.56
C LEU A 406 -7.80 12.30 48.88
N GLU A 407 -7.47 11.33 48.00
CA GLU A 407 -6.26 10.55 48.17
C GLU A 407 -5.03 11.29 47.61
N PRO A 408 -4.01 11.61 48.43
CA PRO A 408 -2.78 12.21 47.94
C PRO A 408 -1.97 11.17 47.16
N ALA A 409 -1.32 11.60 46.10
CA ALA A 409 -0.42 10.82 45.27
C ALA A 409 0.91 10.52 45.94
N ASP A 410 0.90 9.80 47.08
CA ASP A 410 2.10 9.31 47.77
C ASP A 410 1.80 8.00 48.51
N ALA A 411 1.80 6.90 47.77
CA ALA A 411 2.00 5.56 48.34
C ALA A 411 2.48 4.56 47.27
N ALA A 412 3.68 4.76 46.80
CA ALA A 412 4.45 3.72 46.14
C ALA A 412 5.51 3.23 47.15
N ALA A 413 5.25 2.11 47.77
CA ALA A 413 6.17 1.10 48.27
C ALA A 413 5.68 0.46 49.58
N SER A 414 5.22 -0.77 49.51
CA SER A 414 5.63 -1.86 50.42
C SER A 414 4.70 -3.07 50.39
N PRO A 415 5.07 -4.24 50.95
CA PRO A 415 5.13 -5.46 50.15
C PRO A 415 3.99 -6.46 50.45
N MET A 416 3.91 -7.46 49.61
CA MET A 416 3.06 -8.65 49.73
C MET A 416 2.96 -9.23 51.15
N ARG A 417 1.74 -9.39 51.65
CA ARG A 417 1.38 -10.48 52.55
C ARG A 417 0.15 -11.21 52.04
N SER A 418 0.34 -12.49 51.90
CA SER A 418 -0.68 -13.48 51.61
C SER A 418 -1.68 -13.58 52.77
N SER A 419 -2.98 -13.47 52.48
CA SER A 419 -4.01 -14.04 53.34
C SER A 419 -5.18 -14.50 52.48
N SER A 420 -5.37 -15.79 52.53
CA SER A 420 -6.55 -16.52 52.04
C SER A 420 -7.79 -16.11 52.84
N ALA A 421 -8.81 -15.59 52.16
CA ALA A 421 -10.13 -15.47 52.72
C ALA A 421 -11.16 -15.90 51.67
N SER A 422 -11.87 -16.99 52.00
CA SER A 422 -12.97 -17.59 51.26
C SER A 422 -14.15 -16.63 51.24
N LEU A 423 -14.72 -16.37 50.08
CA LEU A 423 -16.01 -15.68 49.91
C LEU A 423 -17.14 -16.68 49.67
N PRO A 424 -18.34 -16.44 50.18
CA PRO A 424 -19.44 -17.39 50.13
C PRO A 424 -20.19 -17.35 48.78
N LEU A 425 -20.64 -18.53 48.37
CA LEU A 425 -21.52 -18.74 47.21
C LEU A 425 -22.85 -17.99 47.40
N VAL A 426 -23.13 -17.08 46.46
CA VAL A 426 -24.49 -16.57 46.22
C VAL A 426 -25.12 -17.34 45.06
N LYS A 427 -26.18 -18.05 45.35
CA LYS A 427 -27.03 -18.74 44.37
C LYS A 427 -27.81 -17.71 43.54
N VAL A 428 -27.68 -17.77 42.22
CA VAL A 428 -28.52 -17.03 41.28
C VAL A 428 -29.46 -18.01 40.62
N PRO A 429 -30.76 -17.69 40.49
CA PRO A 429 -31.74 -18.61 39.91
C PRO A 429 -31.62 -18.69 38.39
N THR A 430 -31.70 -19.91 37.89
CA THR A 430 -31.78 -20.26 36.47
C THR A 430 -33.14 -19.83 35.90
N SER A 431 -33.07 -18.95 34.90
CA SER A 431 -34.13 -18.85 33.89
C SER A 431 -33.54 -19.10 32.52
N ALA A 432 -33.98 -20.17 31.92
CA ALA A 432 -33.59 -20.60 30.58
C ALA A 432 -34.20 -19.68 29.52
N SER A 433 -33.34 -19.09 28.70
CA SER A 433 -33.71 -18.62 27.38
C SER A 433 -32.62 -19.05 26.39
N THR A 434 -32.99 -20.01 25.57
CA THR A 434 -32.23 -20.54 24.45
C THR A 434 -32.03 -19.47 23.38
N SER A 435 -30.85 -18.92 23.28
CA SER A 435 -30.39 -18.22 22.08
C SER A 435 -29.26 -19.05 21.46
N THR A 436 -29.56 -19.70 20.35
CA THR A 436 -28.60 -20.42 19.51
C THR A 436 -27.64 -19.44 18.85
N LEU A 437 -26.41 -19.40 19.36
CA LEU A 437 -25.29 -18.82 18.65
C LEU A 437 -24.84 -19.76 17.50
N PRO A 438 -24.49 -19.22 16.31
CA PRO A 438 -23.99 -20.06 15.22
C PRO A 438 -22.66 -20.71 15.61
N PRO A 439 -22.39 -21.96 15.18
CA PRO A 439 -21.19 -22.67 15.56
C PRO A 439 -19.95 -21.99 14.98
N THR A 440 -18.99 -21.74 15.83
CA THR A 440 -17.63 -21.32 15.46
C THR A 440 -17.04 -22.34 14.47
N PRO A 441 -16.49 -21.92 13.31
CA PRO A 441 -15.95 -22.87 12.35
C PRO A 441 -14.77 -23.63 12.97
N CYS A 442 -14.92 -24.95 13.07
CA CYS A 442 -13.85 -25.87 13.48
C CYS A 442 -12.74 -25.85 12.44
N ILE A 443 -11.60 -25.24 12.77
CA ILE A 443 -10.39 -25.29 11.95
C ILE A 443 -9.90 -26.75 11.91
N PRO A 444 -9.68 -27.35 10.72
CA PRO A 444 -9.27 -28.74 10.61
C PRO A 444 -7.94 -29.00 11.32
N ALA A 445 -7.84 -30.14 11.99
CA ALA A 445 -6.65 -30.56 12.73
C ALA A 445 -5.43 -30.88 11.81
N ILE A 446 -5.62 -30.86 10.50
CA ILE A 446 -4.61 -31.12 9.47
C ILE A 446 -4.70 -30.00 8.44
N VAL A 447 -3.61 -29.28 8.23
CA VAL A 447 -3.49 -28.21 7.23
C VAL A 447 -2.40 -28.61 6.22
N ARG A 448 -2.56 -28.23 4.95
CA ARG A 448 -1.53 -28.46 3.93
C ARG A 448 -0.53 -27.30 3.90
N CYS A 449 0.76 -27.64 3.85
CA CYS A 449 1.83 -26.66 3.69
C CYS A 449 1.71 -25.94 2.33
N PRO A 450 1.71 -24.60 2.30
CA PRO A 450 1.60 -23.84 1.05
C PRO A 450 2.84 -23.93 0.15
N VAL A 451 3.99 -24.40 0.68
CA VAL A 451 5.26 -24.52 -0.07
C VAL A 451 5.39 -25.86 -0.74
N CYS A 452 5.21 -26.96 -0.01
CA CYS A 452 5.43 -28.33 -0.52
C CYS A 452 4.14 -29.15 -0.74
N GLY A 453 2.97 -28.65 -0.31
CA GLY A 453 1.68 -29.35 -0.42
C GLY A 453 1.45 -30.48 0.61
N CYS A 454 2.44 -30.82 1.44
CA CYS A 454 2.35 -31.88 2.44
C CYS A 454 1.32 -31.57 3.53
N LYS A 455 0.68 -32.63 4.07
CA LYS A 455 -0.24 -32.51 5.21
C LYS A 455 0.54 -32.31 6.51
N VAL A 456 0.30 -31.21 7.22
CA VAL A 456 0.88 -30.89 8.52
C VAL A 456 -0.18 -31.12 9.60
N ASN A 457 0.11 -32.02 10.56
CA ASN A 457 -0.77 -32.29 11.67
C ASN A 457 -0.55 -31.26 12.78
N LEU A 458 -1.63 -30.56 13.19
CA LEU A 458 -1.59 -29.44 14.15
C LEU A 458 -2.02 -29.86 15.56
N ARG A 459 -2.14 -31.16 15.88
CA ARG A 459 -2.49 -31.63 17.23
C ARG A 459 -1.31 -31.42 18.18
N GLY A 460 -1.56 -30.82 19.35
CA GLY A 460 -0.67 -30.86 20.51
C GLY A 460 0.29 -29.70 20.74
N GLN A 461 0.28 -28.63 19.95
CA GLN A 461 1.05 -27.38 20.20
C GLN A 461 0.34 -26.15 19.58
N PRO A 462 0.79 -24.89 19.85
CA PRO A 462 0.24 -23.71 19.19
C PRO A 462 0.27 -23.89 17.67
N ARG A 463 -0.89 -23.95 17.05
CA ARG A 463 -1.11 -24.34 15.64
C ARG A 463 -0.25 -23.57 14.63
N HIS A 464 0.05 -22.29 14.96
CA HIS A 464 0.87 -21.42 14.11
C HIS A 464 2.37 -21.74 14.15
N ALA A 465 2.90 -22.27 15.25
CA ALA A 465 4.32 -22.63 15.35
C ALA A 465 4.68 -23.79 14.43
N ARG A 466 3.91 -24.87 14.46
CA ARG A 466 4.18 -26.06 13.64
C ARG A 466 4.09 -25.84 12.13
N ILE A 467 3.12 -25.02 11.69
CA ILE A 467 3.01 -24.74 10.26
C ILE A 467 4.16 -23.84 9.78
N ASN A 468 4.60 -22.89 10.62
CA ASN A 468 5.73 -22.02 10.30
C ASN A 468 7.05 -22.80 10.30
N GLU A 469 7.32 -23.65 11.29
CA GLU A 469 8.49 -24.55 11.30
C GLU A 469 8.57 -25.45 10.06
N HIS A 470 7.42 -25.99 9.63
CA HIS A 470 7.37 -26.80 8.44
C HIS A 470 7.58 -25.97 7.16
N ILE A 471 7.06 -24.74 7.07
CA ILE A 471 7.28 -23.83 5.94
C ILE A 471 8.76 -23.43 5.87
N ASP A 472 9.37 -23.09 7.00
CA ASP A 472 10.79 -22.72 7.08
C ASP A 472 11.71 -23.88 6.65
N ALA A 473 11.42 -25.11 7.07
CA ALA A 473 12.13 -26.29 6.63
C ALA A 473 11.99 -26.54 5.11
N CYS A 474 10.81 -26.32 4.53
CA CYS A 474 10.58 -26.45 3.09
C CYS A 474 11.32 -25.38 2.28
N LEU A 475 11.43 -24.17 2.79
CA LEU A 475 12.17 -23.07 2.15
C LEU A 475 13.68 -23.34 2.19
N GLN A 476 14.20 -23.88 3.30
CA GLN A 476 15.61 -24.27 3.41
C GLN A 476 15.98 -25.45 2.47
N GLN A 477 15.11 -26.46 2.32
CA GLN A 477 15.34 -27.56 1.40
C GLN A 477 15.28 -27.13 -0.08
N GLY A 478 14.44 -26.14 -0.43
CA GLY A 478 14.40 -25.57 -1.78
C GLY A 478 15.67 -24.79 -2.15
N GLN A 479 16.38 -24.23 -1.18
CA GLN A 479 17.67 -23.56 -1.39
C GLN A 479 18.85 -24.55 -1.53
N ALA A 480 18.79 -25.71 -0.89
CA ALA A 480 19.82 -26.73 -0.97
C ALA A 480 19.86 -27.46 -2.34
N GLN A 481 18.83 -27.38 -3.16
CA GLN A 481 18.77 -27.97 -4.51
C GLN A 481 19.25 -27.03 -5.63
N GLN A 482 19.62 -25.79 -5.33
CA GLN A 482 20.34 -24.91 -6.26
C GLN A 482 21.86 -25.09 -6.04
N GLN A 483 22.41 -26.16 -6.61
CA GLN A 483 23.87 -26.30 -6.72
C GLN A 483 24.44 -25.14 -7.55
N PRO A 484 25.54 -24.50 -7.14
CA PRO A 484 26.21 -23.49 -7.93
C PRO A 484 26.75 -24.13 -9.20
N LEU A 485 26.33 -23.63 -10.35
CA LEU A 485 26.96 -23.93 -11.63
C LEU A 485 28.45 -23.59 -11.52
N SER A 486 29.30 -24.57 -11.86
CA SER A 486 30.75 -24.43 -11.92
C SER A 486 31.17 -23.17 -12.66
N PRO A 487 32.26 -22.53 -12.24
CA PRO A 487 32.69 -21.26 -12.85
C PRO A 487 33.05 -21.48 -14.32
N VAL A 488 32.30 -20.84 -15.20
CA VAL A 488 32.61 -20.74 -16.62
C VAL A 488 33.91 -19.95 -16.76
N GLN A 489 34.95 -20.61 -17.32
CA GLN A 489 36.21 -19.94 -17.63
C GLN A 489 35.96 -18.73 -18.55
N PRO A 490 36.59 -17.58 -18.32
CA PRO A 490 36.41 -16.40 -19.14
C PRO A 490 36.99 -16.65 -20.55
N ARG A 491 36.16 -16.47 -21.57
CA ARG A 491 36.61 -16.44 -22.96
C ARG A 491 37.64 -15.34 -23.17
N PRO A 492 38.74 -15.58 -23.96
CA PRO A 492 39.75 -14.58 -24.23
C PRO A 492 39.13 -13.37 -24.96
N ARG A 493 39.51 -12.16 -24.52
CA ARG A 493 39.10 -10.90 -25.14
C ARG A 493 39.54 -10.84 -26.60
N PRO A 494 38.71 -10.36 -27.54
CA PRO A 494 39.12 -10.12 -28.91
C PRO A 494 40.15 -8.99 -28.96
N ARG A 495 41.20 -9.19 -29.78
CA ARG A 495 42.23 -8.20 -30.01
C ARG A 495 41.63 -6.91 -30.60
N PRO A 496 42.14 -5.71 -30.24
CA PRO A 496 41.68 -4.45 -30.79
C PRO A 496 42.02 -4.34 -32.28
N ARG A 497 41.04 -3.90 -33.10
CA ARG A 497 41.23 -3.61 -34.50
C ARG A 497 42.17 -2.41 -34.67
N PRO A 498 43.04 -2.40 -35.70
CA PRO A 498 43.93 -1.27 -35.96
C PRO A 498 43.14 -0.02 -36.37
N ARG A 499 43.56 1.13 -35.88
CA ARG A 499 43.02 2.45 -36.22
C ARG A 499 43.20 2.76 -37.71
N PRO A 500 42.21 3.34 -38.41
CA PRO A 500 42.40 3.84 -39.77
C PRO A 500 43.30 5.09 -39.79
N ARG A 501 44.16 5.17 -40.80
CA ARG A 501 45.05 6.31 -41.06
C ARG A 501 44.23 7.57 -41.40
N PRO A 502 44.70 8.77 -41.04
CA PRO A 502 44.04 10.02 -41.39
C PRO A 502 44.19 10.34 -42.87
N GLN A 503 43.11 10.72 -43.52
CA GLN A 503 43.09 11.30 -44.86
C GLN A 503 43.32 12.81 -44.80
N PRO A 504 43.97 13.43 -45.83
CA PRO A 504 44.38 14.83 -45.82
C PRO A 504 43.22 15.81 -46.00
N GLN A 505 43.30 16.90 -45.27
CA GLN A 505 42.39 18.05 -45.35
C GLN A 505 42.49 18.76 -46.70
N LEU A 506 41.34 18.99 -47.33
CA LEU A 506 41.19 20.00 -48.39
C LEU A 506 40.49 21.23 -47.81
N ARG A 507 41.11 22.39 -47.99
CA ARG A 507 40.65 23.71 -47.54
C ARG A 507 39.54 24.28 -48.43
N PRO A 508 38.78 25.28 -47.96
CA PRO A 508 37.46 25.63 -48.46
C PRO A 508 37.50 26.70 -49.57
N HIS A 509 36.49 26.67 -50.42
CA HIS A 509 36.14 27.82 -51.26
C HIS A 509 34.84 28.44 -50.76
N ALA A 510 34.93 29.74 -50.46
CA ALA A 510 33.82 30.62 -50.17
C ALA A 510 33.00 30.93 -51.44
N ARG A 511 31.68 31.00 -51.27
CA ARG A 511 30.81 31.98 -51.96
C ARG A 511 29.47 32.12 -51.28
N GLN A 512 29.10 33.37 -51.01
CA GLN A 512 27.84 33.92 -50.57
C GLN A 512 26.87 34.10 -51.77
N PRO A 513 25.68 34.75 -51.58
CA PRO A 513 24.40 34.20 -51.10
C PRO A 513 23.28 34.41 -52.13
N SER A 514 22.16 33.72 -52.02
CA SER A 514 20.93 34.19 -52.64
C SER A 514 19.69 33.95 -51.75
N ARG A 515 18.92 35.01 -51.67
CA ARG A 515 17.66 35.23 -50.96
C ARG A 515 16.49 34.45 -51.58
N ARG A 516 15.47 34.27 -50.71
CA ARG A 516 14.02 34.20 -50.95
C ARG A 516 13.42 32.79 -50.69
N ARG A 517 12.41 32.59 -49.93
CA ARG A 517 11.10 33.15 -49.58
C ARG A 517 10.44 32.17 -48.63
N ARG A 518 9.75 32.66 -47.58
CA ARG A 518 8.76 31.91 -46.81
C ARG A 518 7.53 31.59 -47.72
N PRO A 519 6.80 30.52 -47.41
CA PRO A 519 5.37 30.66 -47.18
C PRO A 519 4.93 30.08 -45.83
N SER A 520 3.81 30.66 -45.34
CA SER A 520 3.10 30.44 -44.10
C SER A 520 2.20 29.19 -44.13
N PRO A 521 1.55 28.86 -42.97
CA PRO A 521 1.11 27.51 -42.64
C PRO A 521 -0.28 27.21 -43.20
N ALA A 522 -0.46 25.98 -43.69
CA ALA A 522 -1.77 25.42 -43.99
C ALA A 522 -2.04 24.26 -43.06
N SER A 523 -3.21 24.34 -42.44
CA SER A 523 -3.90 23.31 -41.67
C SER A 523 -3.78 21.92 -42.29
N MET A 524 -3.40 20.93 -41.46
CA MET A 524 -3.68 19.52 -41.74
C MET A 524 -4.51 18.94 -40.60
N THR A 525 -5.72 18.58 -40.96
CA THR A 525 -6.73 17.87 -40.22
C THR A 525 -6.25 16.49 -39.76
N LEU A 526 -6.64 16.18 -38.54
CA LEU A 526 -6.58 14.85 -37.91
C LEU A 526 -7.54 13.89 -38.63
N ASP A 527 -7.05 13.09 -39.58
CA ASP A 527 -7.79 11.95 -40.11
C ASP A 527 -6.85 10.93 -40.80
N VAL A 528 -5.92 10.36 -40.05
CA VAL A 528 -5.23 9.11 -40.46
C VAL A 528 -4.78 8.35 -39.20
N TYR A 529 -5.70 7.74 -38.45
CA TYR A 529 -5.34 6.68 -37.48
C TYR A 529 -6.58 5.83 -37.08
N PHE A 530 -7.39 5.41 -38.02
CA PHE A 530 -8.28 4.24 -37.85
C PHE A 530 -8.53 3.60 -39.21
N GLY A 531 -7.57 2.76 -39.67
CA GLY A 531 -7.81 1.80 -40.73
C GLY A 531 -8.58 0.61 -40.16
N ARG A 532 -9.79 0.42 -40.68
CA ARG A 532 -10.57 -0.82 -40.55
C ARG A 532 -9.92 -1.92 -41.41
N THR A 533 -9.70 -3.08 -40.86
CA THR A 533 -10.24 -4.39 -41.29
C THR A 533 -10.13 -5.35 -40.12
#